data_cd8f8a49b4d03ac3b5f04c3e7857399d
#
_entry.id   cd8f8a49b4d03ac3b5f04c3e7857399d
#
_cell.length_a   1.000
_cell.length_b   1.000
_cell.length_c   1.000
_cell.angle_alpha   90.00
_cell.angle_beta   90.00
_cell.angle_gamma   90.00
#
_symmetry.space_group_name_H-M   'P 1'
#
loop_
_entity.id
_entity.type
_entity.pdbx_description
1 polymer ?
#
loop_
_entity_poly.entity_id
_entity_poly.type
_entity_poly.pdbx_seq_one_letter_code
_entity_poly.pdbx_strand_id
1 'polypeptide(L)'
;MRVAQSVLMTRRLYLGTSGFAFPQWKGVFYPPDVRPQQMLAFYATVFSSVEINYSFRRDISDATIAAWREATPEGFLITLKAHQRITHWFRLGEGADGAVRAFLGSAHRLGDRLGAILFQCPPNLKYDVALIESFLSRLPTGFRFAFEFRHPSWVEARELLASAGVAWCVADTEQEPFTDDRLPLGAFDYLRLRKEHYAEDEIDAWGDRLHPLLDEGRDVFCYFKHEDKDAGPVFAERLRAILSRSP
;
A
#
# COMPACT_ATOMS: atom_id res chain seq x y z
N MET A 1 -8.46 39.30 -21.12
CA MET A 1 -8.64 38.61 -19.83
C MET A 1 -8.53 37.09 -20.07
N ARG A 2 -7.36 36.50 -19.77
CA ARG A 2 -7.19 35.04 -19.80
C ARG A 2 -7.67 34.50 -18.45
N VAL A 3 -8.77 33.77 -18.44
CA VAL A 3 -9.22 33.00 -17.29
C VAL A 3 -8.19 31.89 -17.09
N ALA A 4 -7.41 31.98 -16.02
CA ALA A 4 -6.55 30.89 -15.57
C ALA A 4 -7.46 29.72 -15.18
N GLN A 5 -7.51 28.69 -16.01
CA GLN A 5 -8.03 27.39 -15.61
C GLN A 5 -7.08 26.87 -14.50
N SER A 6 -7.52 27.04 -13.26
CA SER A 6 -6.98 26.30 -12.12
C SER A 6 -7.20 24.83 -12.42
N VAL A 7 -6.12 24.12 -12.78
CA VAL A 7 -6.10 22.66 -12.78
C VAL A 7 -6.27 22.27 -11.31
N LEU A 8 -7.49 21.93 -10.92
CA LEU A 8 -7.76 21.26 -9.66
C LEU A 8 -6.91 19.99 -9.62
N MET A 9 -5.78 20.04 -8.94
CA MET A 9 -4.97 18.85 -8.65
C MET A 9 -5.86 17.90 -7.85
N THR A 10 -6.29 16.82 -8.48
CA THR A 10 -7.18 15.86 -7.84
C THR A 10 -6.38 15.14 -6.77
N ARG A 11 -6.71 15.36 -5.50
CA ARG A 11 -6.14 14.65 -4.35
C ARG A 11 -6.30 13.15 -4.56
N ARG A 12 -5.21 12.39 -4.50
CA ARG A 12 -5.23 10.96 -4.78
C ARG A 12 -4.86 10.17 -3.52
N LEU A 13 -5.85 10.04 -2.65
CA LEU A 13 -5.75 9.18 -1.46
C LEU A 13 -6.30 7.79 -1.76
N TYR A 14 -5.43 6.79 -1.72
CA TYR A 14 -5.76 5.37 -1.82
C TYR A 14 -5.73 4.76 -0.42
N LEU A 15 -6.88 4.80 0.25
CA LEU A 15 -7.04 4.43 1.64
C LEU A 15 -7.77 3.10 1.78
N GLY A 16 -7.32 2.28 2.73
CA GLY A 16 -7.94 1.02 3.07
C GLY A 16 -7.21 0.25 4.16
N THR A 17 -7.28 -1.07 4.06
CA THR A 17 -6.68 -2.00 5.03
C THR A 17 -5.78 -3.03 4.35
N SER A 18 -4.91 -3.68 5.12
CA SER A 18 -4.06 -4.78 4.68
C SER A 18 -4.86 -6.09 4.64
N GLY A 19 -5.78 -6.20 3.66
CA GLY A 19 -6.75 -7.27 3.47
C GLY A 19 -8.18 -6.81 3.70
N PHE A 20 -9.14 -7.61 3.23
CA PHE A 20 -10.58 -7.30 3.32
C PHE A 20 -11.43 -8.50 3.76
N ALA A 21 -10.98 -9.72 3.54
CA ALA A 21 -11.80 -10.93 3.71
C ALA A 21 -11.73 -11.49 5.14
N PHE A 22 -12.18 -10.69 6.12
CA PHE A 22 -12.15 -11.03 7.53
C PHE A 22 -13.55 -11.30 8.08
N PRO A 23 -13.89 -12.56 8.38
CA PRO A 23 -15.21 -12.92 8.94
C PRO A 23 -15.56 -12.19 10.23
N GLN A 24 -14.56 -11.85 11.05
CA GLN A 24 -14.74 -11.13 12.32
C GLN A 24 -15.24 -9.69 12.14
N TRP A 25 -15.21 -9.14 10.92
CA TRP A 25 -15.76 -7.82 10.63
C TRP A 25 -17.27 -7.83 10.35
N LYS A 26 -17.91 -9.02 10.32
CA LYS A 26 -19.37 -9.12 10.17
C LYS A 26 -20.09 -8.59 11.41
N GLY A 27 -21.12 -7.78 11.18
CA GLY A 27 -21.88 -7.12 12.23
C GLY A 27 -21.26 -5.82 12.74
N VAL A 28 -20.03 -5.49 12.31
CA VAL A 28 -19.36 -4.22 12.63
C VAL A 28 -19.10 -3.41 11.36
N PHE A 29 -18.24 -3.91 10.48
CA PHE A 29 -17.95 -3.27 9.18
C PHE A 29 -18.83 -3.85 8.07
N TYR A 30 -18.92 -5.18 7.97
CA TYR A 30 -19.79 -5.84 7.00
C TYR A 30 -21.20 -6.09 7.58
N PRO A 31 -22.23 -6.12 6.71
CA PRO A 31 -23.52 -6.68 7.11
C PRO A 31 -23.35 -8.10 7.68
N PRO A 32 -24.15 -8.49 8.72
CA PRO A 32 -23.98 -9.78 9.38
C PRO A 32 -24.11 -10.98 8.43
N ASP A 33 -24.92 -10.84 7.40
CA ASP A 33 -25.25 -11.87 6.40
C ASP A 33 -24.42 -11.82 5.13
N VAL A 34 -23.44 -10.90 5.03
CA VAL A 34 -22.58 -10.78 3.84
C VAL A 34 -21.88 -12.11 3.54
N ARG A 35 -21.96 -12.55 2.30
CA ARG A 35 -21.25 -13.75 1.84
C ARG A 35 -19.80 -13.41 1.49
N PRO A 36 -18.84 -14.35 1.64
CA PRO A 36 -17.42 -14.09 1.35
C PRO A 36 -17.18 -13.47 -0.04
N GLN A 37 -17.92 -13.93 -1.04
CA GLN A 37 -17.83 -13.43 -2.43
C GLN A 37 -18.29 -11.97 -2.60
N GLN A 38 -19.08 -11.47 -1.67
CA GLN A 38 -19.61 -10.11 -1.70
C GLN A 38 -18.77 -9.12 -0.87
N MET A 39 -17.83 -9.63 -0.06
CA MET A 39 -17.04 -8.79 0.84
C MET A 39 -16.24 -7.73 0.10
N LEU A 40 -15.56 -8.08 -1.01
CA LEU A 40 -14.76 -7.10 -1.75
C LEU A 40 -15.64 -6.02 -2.40
N ALA A 41 -16.78 -6.40 -2.96
CA ALA A 41 -17.72 -5.45 -3.56
C ALA A 41 -18.26 -4.47 -2.51
N PHE A 42 -18.64 -4.96 -1.32
CA PHE A 42 -19.03 -4.09 -0.22
C PHE A 42 -17.87 -3.20 0.24
N TYR A 43 -16.69 -3.78 0.45
CA TYR A 43 -15.49 -3.06 0.88
C TYR A 43 -15.16 -1.89 -0.06
N ALA A 44 -15.27 -2.10 -1.37
CA ALA A 44 -15.02 -1.10 -2.38
C ALA A 44 -16.07 0.02 -2.46
N THR A 45 -17.21 -0.11 -1.75
CA THR A 45 -18.16 1.02 -1.57
C THR A 45 -17.69 1.99 -0.49
N VAL A 46 -16.81 1.55 0.42
CA VAL A 46 -16.34 2.34 1.55
C VAL A 46 -14.94 2.89 1.31
N PHE A 47 -14.02 2.06 0.81
CA PHE A 47 -12.62 2.42 0.61
C PHE A 47 -12.25 2.52 -0.86
N SER A 48 -11.16 3.24 -1.14
CA SER A 48 -10.64 3.44 -2.51
C SER A 48 -9.54 2.46 -2.90
N SER A 49 -9.01 1.71 -1.93
CA SER A 49 -7.93 0.75 -2.18
C SER A 49 -7.90 -0.36 -1.13
N VAL A 50 -7.20 -1.45 -1.47
CA VAL A 50 -6.89 -2.54 -0.55
C VAL A 50 -5.47 -3.06 -0.80
N GLU A 51 -4.74 -3.39 0.27
CA GLU A 51 -3.46 -4.12 0.19
C GLU A 51 -3.72 -5.62 0.33
N ILE A 52 -3.33 -6.40 -0.67
CA ILE A 52 -3.51 -7.87 -0.68
C ILE A 52 -2.24 -8.55 -0.17
N ASN A 53 -2.33 -9.17 1.01
CA ASN A 53 -1.24 -9.98 1.58
C ASN A 53 -1.27 -11.46 1.15
N TYR A 54 -2.37 -11.94 0.61
CA TYR A 54 -2.52 -13.30 0.09
C TYR A 54 -1.42 -13.64 -0.92
N SER A 55 -1.10 -12.71 -1.82
CA SER A 55 -0.08 -12.84 -2.87
C SER A 55 1.35 -13.06 -2.35
N PHE A 56 1.60 -12.77 -1.07
CA PHE A 56 2.89 -13.02 -0.44
C PHE A 56 3.21 -14.52 -0.33
N ARG A 57 2.20 -15.37 -0.13
CA ARG A 57 2.37 -16.82 0.09
C ARG A 57 1.86 -17.68 -1.05
N ARG A 58 1.07 -17.13 -1.95
CA ARG A 58 0.38 -17.88 -3.02
C ARG A 58 0.38 -17.10 -4.32
N ASP A 59 0.52 -17.84 -5.41
CA ASP A 59 0.31 -17.28 -6.74
C ASP A 59 -1.16 -16.88 -6.93
N ILE A 60 -1.39 -15.81 -7.68
CA ILE A 60 -2.74 -15.29 -7.93
C ILE A 60 -3.27 -15.92 -9.21
N SER A 61 -4.36 -16.67 -9.12
CA SER A 61 -4.99 -17.26 -10.29
C SER A 61 -5.72 -16.23 -11.17
N ASP A 62 -5.91 -16.55 -12.43
CA ASP A 62 -6.67 -15.72 -13.38
C ASP A 62 -8.12 -15.52 -12.92
N ALA A 63 -8.72 -16.57 -12.37
CA ALA A 63 -10.07 -16.50 -11.82
C ALA A 63 -10.16 -15.52 -10.64
N THR A 64 -9.14 -15.51 -9.78
CA THR A 64 -9.07 -14.55 -8.66
C THR A 64 -8.95 -13.11 -9.15
N ILE A 65 -8.10 -12.86 -10.15
CA ILE A 65 -7.92 -11.54 -10.75
C ILE A 65 -9.22 -11.07 -11.41
N ALA A 66 -9.87 -11.92 -12.19
CA ALA A 66 -11.15 -11.61 -12.82
C ALA A 66 -12.22 -11.26 -11.78
N ALA A 67 -12.35 -12.06 -10.71
CA ALA A 67 -13.29 -11.80 -9.63
C ALA A 67 -13.01 -10.46 -8.89
N TRP A 68 -11.75 -10.12 -8.68
CA TRP A 68 -11.39 -8.83 -8.06
C TRP A 68 -11.74 -7.64 -8.98
N ARG A 69 -11.45 -7.77 -10.27
CA ARG A 69 -11.81 -6.71 -11.25
C ARG A 69 -13.31 -6.51 -11.36
N GLU A 70 -14.08 -7.60 -11.35
CA GLU A 70 -15.54 -7.56 -11.39
C GLU A 70 -16.15 -6.95 -10.12
N ALA A 71 -15.56 -7.27 -8.96
CA ALA A 71 -16.05 -6.82 -7.65
C ALA A 71 -15.69 -5.36 -7.33
N THR A 72 -14.82 -4.70 -8.09
CA THR A 72 -14.33 -3.36 -7.76
C THR A 72 -14.70 -2.32 -8.83
N PRO A 73 -15.16 -1.13 -8.42
CA PRO A 73 -15.52 -0.07 -9.35
C PRO A 73 -14.30 0.54 -10.05
N GLU A 74 -14.53 1.31 -11.09
CA GLU A 74 -13.48 2.13 -11.71
C GLU A 74 -12.85 3.08 -10.67
N GLY A 75 -11.52 3.24 -10.72
CA GLY A 75 -10.75 4.04 -9.77
C GLY A 75 -10.38 3.34 -8.47
N PHE A 76 -10.95 2.17 -8.16
CA PHE A 76 -10.50 1.37 -7.02
C PHE A 76 -9.17 0.69 -7.32
N LEU A 77 -8.19 0.78 -6.42
CA LEU A 77 -6.88 0.20 -6.62
C LEU A 77 -6.59 -0.99 -5.70
N ILE A 78 -5.98 -2.01 -6.27
CA ILE A 78 -5.52 -3.22 -5.59
C ILE A 78 -4.00 -3.18 -5.53
N THR A 79 -3.46 -3.03 -4.34
CA THR A 79 -2.02 -3.14 -4.07
C THR A 79 -1.68 -4.58 -3.73
N LEU A 80 -0.60 -5.09 -4.28
CA LEU A 80 -0.16 -6.47 -4.07
C LEU A 80 1.13 -6.50 -3.27
N LYS A 81 1.18 -7.30 -2.20
CA LYS A 81 2.43 -7.64 -1.55
C LYS A 81 3.16 -8.70 -2.37
N ALA A 82 4.39 -8.40 -2.78
CA ALA A 82 5.22 -9.28 -3.60
C ALA A 82 5.45 -10.65 -2.94
N HIS A 83 5.53 -11.71 -3.75
CA HIS A 83 5.66 -13.06 -3.27
C HIS A 83 6.95 -13.27 -2.45
N GLN A 84 6.87 -14.02 -1.35
CA GLN A 84 7.99 -14.26 -0.41
C GLN A 84 9.25 -14.83 -1.09
N ARG A 85 9.12 -15.54 -2.22
CA ARG A 85 10.28 -16.02 -2.99
C ARG A 85 11.21 -14.88 -3.36
N ILE A 86 10.67 -13.72 -3.73
CA ILE A 86 11.43 -12.55 -4.18
C ILE A 86 12.22 -11.96 -3.01
N THR A 87 11.53 -11.67 -1.90
CA THR A 87 12.09 -10.86 -0.79
C THR A 87 12.74 -11.71 0.30
N HIS A 88 12.21 -12.91 0.59
CA HIS A 88 12.65 -13.75 1.72
C HIS A 88 13.54 -14.91 1.28
N TRP A 89 13.24 -15.60 0.17
CA TRP A 89 14.05 -16.73 -0.27
C TRP A 89 15.24 -16.28 -1.11
N PHE A 90 14.99 -15.56 -2.18
CA PHE A 90 16.05 -15.04 -3.06
C PHE A 90 16.64 -13.70 -2.59
N ARG A 91 16.02 -13.06 -1.59
CA ARG A 91 16.53 -11.86 -0.92
C ARG A 91 16.95 -10.75 -1.89
N LEU A 92 16.12 -10.49 -2.91
CA LEU A 92 16.34 -9.54 -4.01
C LEU A 92 17.54 -9.87 -4.94
N GLY A 93 18.22 -10.99 -4.75
CA GLY A 93 19.32 -11.42 -5.60
C GLY A 93 18.86 -11.84 -7.00
N GLU A 94 19.80 -12.13 -7.90
CA GLU A 94 19.53 -12.52 -9.30
C GLU A 94 18.61 -13.74 -9.44
N GLY A 95 18.66 -14.68 -8.49
CA GLY A 95 17.72 -15.80 -8.46
C GLY A 95 16.26 -15.43 -8.35
N ALA A 96 15.93 -14.17 -7.99
CA ALA A 96 14.56 -13.68 -7.89
C ALA A 96 13.91 -13.41 -9.26
N ASP A 97 14.66 -13.27 -10.34
CA ASP A 97 14.16 -12.76 -11.63
C ASP A 97 12.99 -13.57 -12.21
N GLY A 98 13.06 -14.89 -12.09
CA GLY A 98 11.95 -15.78 -12.51
C GLY A 98 10.69 -15.53 -11.69
N ALA A 99 10.83 -15.37 -10.36
CA ALA A 99 9.73 -15.09 -9.46
C ALA A 99 9.16 -13.67 -9.67
N VAL A 100 10.02 -12.69 -9.94
CA VAL A 100 9.62 -11.32 -10.28
C VAL A 100 8.79 -11.32 -11.56
N ARG A 101 9.28 -11.93 -12.65
CA ARG A 101 8.53 -11.98 -13.93
C ARG A 101 7.18 -12.67 -13.78
N ALA A 102 7.12 -13.80 -13.10
CA ALA A 102 5.86 -14.52 -12.88
C ALA A 102 4.86 -13.66 -12.06
N PHE A 103 5.33 -13.03 -10.99
CA PHE A 103 4.51 -12.18 -10.13
C PHE A 103 4.00 -10.94 -10.88
N LEU A 104 4.87 -10.23 -11.59
CA LEU A 104 4.50 -9.03 -12.37
C LEU A 104 3.56 -9.38 -13.53
N GLY A 105 3.73 -10.55 -14.17
CA GLY A 105 2.81 -11.04 -15.17
C GLY A 105 1.40 -11.25 -14.62
N SER A 106 1.27 -11.77 -13.38
CA SER A 106 -0.02 -11.86 -12.69
C SER A 106 -0.56 -10.49 -12.30
N ALA A 107 0.28 -9.63 -11.72
CA ALA A 107 -0.12 -8.28 -11.31
C ALA A 107 -0.61 -7.44 -12.51
N HIS A 108 0.06 -7.53 -13.65
CA HIS A 108 -0.30 -6.78 -14.86
C HIS A 108 -1.72 -7.05 -15.34
N ARG A 109 -2.27 -8.26 -15.09
CA ARG A 109 -3.65 -8.61 -15.47
C ARG A 109 -4.72 -7.87 -14.66
N LEU A 110 -4.36 -7.22 -13.54
CA LEU A 110 -5.25 -6.28 -12.86
C LEU A 110 -5.54 -5.03 -13.71
N GLY A 111 -4.66 -4.70 -14.66
CA GLY A 111 -4.81 -3.53 -15.54
C GLY A 111 -4.95 -2.25 -14.75
N ASP A 112 -5.99 -1.49 -15.01
CA ASP A 112 -6.34 -0.22 -14.37
C ASP A 112 -6.65 -0.31 -12.86
N ARG A 113 -6.87 -1.54 -12.36
CA ARG A 113 -7.07 -1.81 -10.93
C ARG A 113 -5.76 -2.01 -10.17
N LEU A 114 -4.61 -2.11 -10.85
CA LEU A 114 -3.33 -2.27 -10.16
C LEU A 114 -2.89 -0.94 -9.52
N GLY A 115 -2.77 -0.94 -8.20
CA GLY A 115 -2.25 0.16 -7.41
C GLY A 115 -0.72 0.16 -7.38
N ALA A 116 -0.15 -0.37 -6.31
CA ALA A 116 1.29 -0.51 -6.13
C ALA A 116 1.69 -1.98 -5.87
N ILE A 117 2.97 -2.25 -5.93
CA ILE A 117 3.58 -3.52 -5.55
C ILE A 117 4.53 -3.28 -4.39
N LEU A 118 4.24 -3.91 -3.25
CA LEU A 118 5.03 -3.80 -2.03
C LEU A 118 6.05 -4.94 -1.93
N PHE A 119 7.34 -4.62 -1.94
CA PHE A 119 8.42 -5.51 -1.57
C PHE A 119 8.76 -5.35 -0.09
N GLN A 120 8.18 -6.18 0.77
CA GLN A 120 8.53 -6.20 2.18
C GLN A 120 9.69 -7.14 2.43
N CYS A 121 10.82 -6.61 2.88
CA CYS A 121 12.04 -7.34 3.14
C CYS A 121 12.10 -7.91 4.58
N PRO A 122 12.79 -9.04 4.79
CA PRO A 122 12.92 -9.61 6.13
C PRO A 122 13.86 -8.78 7.02
N PRO A 123 13.68 -8.84 8.36
CA PRO A 123 14.45 -8.01 9.31
C PRO A 123 15.96 -8.33 9.34
N ASN A 124 16.35 -9.50 8.87
CA ASN A 124 17.76 -9.91 8.80
C ASN A 124 18.41 -9.63 7.43
N LEU A 125 17.74 -8.91 6.52
CA LEU A 125 18.34 -8.41 5.28
C LEU A 125 18.94 -7.04 5.56
N LYS A 126 20.27 -6.99 5.66
CA LYS A 126 21.02 -5.74 5.81
C LYS A 126 21.14 -5.00 4.50
N TYR A 127 21.36 -3.70 4.59
CA TYR A 127 21.64 -2.84 3.43
C TYR A 127 22.88 -3.32 2.69
N ASP A 128 22.73 -3.40 1.40
CA ASP A 128 23.76 -3.68 0.41
C ASP A 128 23.41 -2.88 -0.84
N VAL A 129 24.24 -1.87 -1.14
CA VAL A 129 24.00 -0.95 -2.25
C VAL A 129 24.02 -1.68 -3.60
N ALA A 130 24.96 -2.58 -3.80
CA ALA A 130 25.08 -3.32 -5.06
C ALA A 130 23.87 -4.24 -5.30
N LEU A 131 23.37 -4.87 -4.23
CA LEU A 131 22.18 -5.69 -4.27
C LEU A 131 20.94 -4.88 -4.70
N ILE A 132 20.70 -3.72 -4.06
CA ILE A 132 19.50 -2.95 -4.34
C ILE A 132 19.57 -2.27 -5.72
N GLU A 133 20.72 -1.71 -6.12
CA GLU A 133 20.92 -1.14 -7.44
C GLU A 133 20.69 -2.18 -8.53
N SER A 134 21.29 -3.35 -8.37
CA SER A 134 21.10 -4.48 -9.30
C SER A 134 19.64 -4.92 -9.36
N PHE A 135 18.94 -5.01 -8.22
CA PHE A 135 17.52 -5.39 -8.21
C PHE A 135 16.66 -4.33 -8.90
N LEU A 136 16.84 -3.05 -8.58
CA LEU A 136 16.08 -1.94 -9.19
C LEU A 136 16.28 -1.87 -10.70
N SER A 137 17.51 -2.08 -11.20
CA SER A 137 17.82 -2.05 -12.63
C SER A 137 17.11 -3.15 -13.45
N ARG A 138 16.69 -4.24 -12.77
CA ARG A 138 15.96 -5.35 -13.40
C ARG A 138 14.43 -5.19 -13.32
N LEU A 139 13.94 -4.21 -12.56
CA LEU A 139 12.49 -3.96 -12.48
C LEU A 139 12.02 -3.23 -13.75
N PRO A 140 10.91 -3.68 -14.36
CA PRO A 140 10.37 -2.99 -15.53
C PRO A 140 9.72 -1.66 -15.15
N THR A 141 9.67 -0.74 -16.09
CA THR A 141 8.90 0.51 -15.97
C THR A 141 7.39 0.24 -16.04
N GLY A 142 6.57 1.22 -15.65
CA GLY A 142 5.11 1.14 -15.75
C GLY A 142 4.42 0.53 -14.52
N PHE A 143 5.16 0.21 -13.47
CA PHE A 143 4.62 -0.21 -12.18
C PHE A 143 5.00 0.78 -11.09
N ARG A 144 4.15 0.91 -10.07
CA ARG A 144 4.49 1.60 -8.82
C ARG A 144 5.08 0.59 -7.84
N PHE A 145 6.34 0.76 -7.47
CA PHE A 145 7.01 -0.11 -6.51
C PHE A 145 7.22 0.62 -5.19
N ALA A 146 6.96 -0.09 -4.08
CA ALA A 146 7.24 0.37 -2.73
C ALA A 146 8.09 -0.69 -1.99
N PHE A 147 9.02 -0.24 -1.14
CA PHE A 147 9.84 -1.14 -0.33
C PHE A 147 9.63 -0.87 1.15
N GLU A 148 9.31 -1.92 1.92
CA GLU A 148 9.33 -1.93 3.37
C GLU A 148 10.59 -2.66 3.83
N PHE A 149 11.52 -1.92 4.40
CA PHE A 149 12.71 -2.48 5.03
C PHE A 149 12.52 -2.54 6.55
N ARG A 150 12.98 -3.64 7.15
CA ARG A 150 12.87 -3.87 8.60
C ARG A 150 14.22 -3.86 9.32
N HIS A 151 15.33 -3.77 8.60
CA HIS A 151 16.65 -3.62 9.19
C HIS A 151 17.05 -2.14 9.14
N PRO A 152 17.52 -1.53 10.25
CA PRO A 152 17.75 -0.08 10.32
C PRO A 152 18.84 0.43 9.36
N SER A 153 19.79 -0.44 8.94
CA SER A 153 20.82 -0.03 7.98
C SER A 153 20.27 0.44 6.63
N TRP A 154 19.02 0.12 6.28
CA TRP A 154 18.42 0.51 5.01
C TRP A 154 18.12 2.00 4.90
N VAL A 155 18.20 2.77 5.99
CA VAL A 155 18.00 4.23 5.95
C VAL A 155 18.91 4.90 4.90
N GLU A 156 20.08 4.33 4.63
CA GLU A 156 21.03 4.79 3.62
C GLU A 156 20.52 4.63 2.17
N ALA A 157 19.49 3.79 1.94
CA ALA A 157 18.92 3.59 0.62
C ALA A 157 17.88 4.66 0.19
N ARG A 158 17.52 5.60 1.05
CA ARG A 158 16.42 6.54 0.81
C ARG A 158 16.59 7.35 -0.47
N GLU A 159 17.75 7.98 -0.63
CA GLU A 159 18.02 8.81 -1.82
C GLU A 159 18.05 7.98 -3.11
N LEU A 160 18.60 6.78 -3.04
CA LEU A 160 18.67 5.86 -4.17
C LEU A 160 17.26 5.41 -4.59
N LEU A 161 16.38 5.06 -3.65
CA LEU A 161 14.99 4.69 -3.97
C LEU A 161 14.22 5.88 -4.53
N ALA A 162 14.38 7.06 -3.93
CA ALA A 162 13.71 8.27 -4.40
C ALA A 162 14.13 8.62 -5.84
N SER A 163 15.44 8.54 -6.17
CA SER A 163 15.94 8.79 -7.51
C SER A 163 15.48 7.76 -8.53
N ALA A 164 15.24 6.53 -8.10
CA ALA A 164 14.65 5.46 -8.91
C ALA A 164 13.12 5.56 -9.08
N GLY A 165 12.47 6.56 -8.49
CA GLY A 165 11.01 6.73 -8.53
C GLY A 165 10.23 5.69 -7.71
N VAL A 166 10.89 5.05 -6.75
CA VAL A 166 10.35 3.99 -5.90
C VAL A 166 9.99 4.57 -4.54
N ALA A 167 8.87 4.16 -3.97
CA ALA A 167 8.44 4.61 -2.66
C ALA A 167 9.14 3.84 -1.52
N TRP A 168 9.58 4.58 -0.51
CA TRP A 168 9.89 4.00 0.79
C TRP A 168 8.58 3.78 1.56
N CYS A 169 8.31 2.55 1.98
CA CYS A 169 7.14 2.26 2.82
C CYS A 169 7.41 2.69 4.26
N VAL A 170 6.64 3.63 4.74
CA VAL A 170 6.59 3.98 6.17
C VAL A 170 5.72 2.97 6.89
N ALA A 171 6.30 2.22 7.84
CA ALA A 171 5.56 1.31 8.71
C ALA A 171 5.52 1.91 10.13
N ASP A 172 4.34 2.35 10.57
CA ASP A 172 4.11 2.81 11.93
C ASP A 172 3.69 1.65 12.81
N THR A 173 4.53 1.29 13.79
CA THR A 173 4.29 0.18 14.73
C THR A 173 4.55 0.62 16.16
N GLU A 174 4.16 -0.19 17.15
CA GLU A 174 4.50 0.08 18.56
C GLU A 174 6.01 0.09 18.81
N GLN A 175 6.76 -0.77 18.10
CA GLN A 175 8.20 -0.91 18.28
C GLN A 175 8.98 0.15 17.49
N GLU A 176 8.43 0.62 16.41
CA GLU A 176 9.04 1.61 15.51
C GLU A 176 8.00 2.67 15.13
N PRO A 177 7.73 3.62 16.05
CA PRO A 177 6.81 4.71 15.78
C PRO A 177 7.29 5.60 14.64
N PHE A 178 6.33 6.20 13.94
CA PHE A 178 6.61 7.14 12.87
C PHE A 178 7.38 8.38 13.36
N THR A 179 8.36 8.81 12.56
CA THR A 179 9.07 10.08 12.72
C THR A 179 8.88 10.95 11.47
N ASP A 180 8.70 12.25 11.64
CA ASP A 180 8.32 13.20 10.56
C ASP A 180 9.39 13.34 9.46
N ASP A 181 10.64 12.99 9.73
CA ASP A 181 11.75 13.01 8.78
C ASP A 181 11.67 11.92 7.69
N ARG A 182 10.68 11.03 7.78
CA ARG A 182 10.44 9.94 6.82
C ARG A 182 9.48 10.29 5.68
N LEU A 183 8.91 11.48 5.64
CA LEU A 183 8.00 11.93 4.59
C LEU A 183 8.40 13.31 4.03
N PRO A 184 8.17 13.55 2.71
CA PRO A 184 7.77 12.63 1.65
C PRO A 184 8.95 11.77 1.15
N LEU A 185 8.67 10.57 0.62
CA LEU A 185 9.70 9.65 0.15
C LEU A 185 9.33 9.01 -1.21
N GLY A 186 10.02 9.42 -2.28
CA GLY A 186 9.83 8.86 -3.61
C GLY A 186 8.75 9.56 -4.44
N ALA A 187 8.37 8.95 -5.56
CA ALA A 187 7.40 9.51 -6.50
C ALA A 187 5.95 9.49 -5.99
N PHE A 188 5.67 8.68 -4.99
CA PHE A 188 4.40 8.57 -4.26
C PHE A 188 4.68 8.14 -2.82
N ASP A 189 3.68 8.26 -1.95
CA ASP A 189 3.82 7.88 -0.55
C ASP A 189 3.09 6.58 -0.26
N TYR A 190 3.73 5.69 0.52
CA TYR A 190 3.20 4.40 0.88
C TYR A 190 3.31 4.17 2.38
N LEU A 191 2.16 4.05 3.06
CA LEU A 191 2.08 3.96 4.51
C LEU A 191 1.37 2.68 4.94
N ARG A 192 1.91 2.04 5.95
CA ARG A 192 1.33 0.90 6.65
C ARG A 192 1.19 1.24 8.12
N LEU A 193 0.00 1.60 8.55
CA LEU A 193 -0.33 1.95 9.93
C LEU A 193 -0.67 0.65 10.68
N ARG A 194 0.28 0.16 11.45
CA ARG A 194 0.30 -1.23 11.93
C ARG A 194 0.19 -1.38 13.44
N LYS A 195 -0.06 -0.32 14.19
CA LYS A 195 -0.36 -0.42 15.61
C LYS A 195 -1.68 -1.17 15.81
N GLU A 196 -1.78 -1.91 16.90
CA GLU A 196 -3.01 -2.61 17.27
C GLU A 196 -4.10 -1.61 17.67
N HIS A 197 -3.67 -0.49 18.26
CA HIS A 197 -4.56 0.58 18.67
C HIS A 197 -3.96 1.93 18.29
N TYR A 198 -4.83 2.83 17.81
CA TYR A 198 -4.54 4.25 17.60
C TYR A 198 -5.47 5.07 18.48
N ALA A 199 -4.91 5.95 19.29
CA ALA A 199 -5.68 7.00 19.96
C ALA A 199 -6.24 8.00 18.93
N GLU A 200 -7.26 8.73 19.32
CA GLU A 200 -7.91 9.67 18.40
C GLU A 200 -6.97 10.74 17.88
N ASP A 201 -6.14 11.30 18.77
CA ASP A 201 -5.12 12.30 18.45
C ASP A 201 -3.99 11.75 17.55
N GLU A 202 -3.67 10.47 17.63
CA GLU A 202 -2.72 9.84 16.73
C GLU A 202 -3.26 9.77 15.29
N ILE A 203 -4.56 9.48 15.12
CA ILE A 203 -5.19 9.50 13.78
C ILE A 203 -5.31 10.93 13.26
N ASP A 204 -5.64 11.90 14.14
CA ASP A 204 -5.68 13.32 13.78
C ASP A 204 -4.29 13.79 13.31
N ALA A 205 -3.22 13.42 14.03
CA ALA A 205 -1.84 13.71 13.62
C ALA A 205 -1.46 13.06 12.28
N TRP A 206 -1.99 11.89 11.92
CA TRP A 206 -1.83 11.35 10.59
C TRP A 206 -2.55 12.19 9.54
N GLY A 207 -3.74 12.70 9.84
CA GLY A 207 -4.45 13.65 8.99
C GLY A 207 -3.59 14.88 8.68
N ASP A 208 -3.04 15.52 9.71
CA ASP A 208 -2.18 16.69 9.58
C ASP A 208 -0.93 16.44 8.73
N ARG A 209 -0.33 15.25 8.84
CA ARG A 209 0.84 14.85 8.03
C ARG A 209 0.50 14.59 6.58
N LEU A 210 -0.68 14.04 6.29
CA LEU A 210 -1.07 13.67 4.94
C LEU A 210 -1.71 14.79 4.14
N HIS A 211 -2.32 15.77 4.79
CA HIS A 211 -2.92 16.93 4.10
C HIS A 211 -1.94 17.65 3.16
N PRO A 212 -0.73 18.06 3.59
CA PRO A 212 0.21 18.74 2.70
C PRO A 212 0.58 17.90 1.47
N LEU A 213 0.79 16.60 1.64
CA LEU A 213 1.13 15.69 0.53
C LEU A 213 0.01 15.62 -0.51
N LEU A 214 -1.24 15.56 -0.03
CA LEU A 214 -2.41 15.54 -0.91
C LEU A 214 -2.63 16.89 -1.59
N ASP A 215 -2.36 18.00 -0.91
CA ASP A 215 -2.47 19.35 -1.47
C ASP A 215 -1.40 19.61 -2.56
N GLU A 216 -0.23 18.99 -2.43
CA GLU A 216 0.80 18.93 -3.47
C GLU A 216 0.43 18.03 -4.65
N GLY A 217 -0.71 17.35 -4.59
CA GLY A 217 -1.17 16.42 -5.63
C GLY A 217 -0.45 15.08 -5.68
N ARG A 218 0.18 14.69 -4.58
CA ARG A 218 0.87 13.40 -4.47
C ARG A 218 -0.13 12.25 -4.36
N ASP A 219 0.24 11.11 -4.93
CA ASP A 219 -0.48 9.85 -4.71
C ASP A 219 -0.07 9.27 -3.35
N VAL A 220 -1.03 9.09 -2.44
CA VAL A 220 -0.81 8.53 -1.11
C VAL A 220 -1.55 7.21 -0.97
N PHE A 221 -0.81 6.12 -0.74
CA PHE A 221 -1.35 4.80 -0.39
C PHE A 221 -1.23 4.60 1.12
N CYS A 222 -2.35 4.37 1.80
CA CYS A 222 -2.37 4.23 3.25
C CYS A 222 -3.22 3.04 3.68
N TYR A 223 -2.61 2.09 4.39
CA TYR A 223 -3.25 0.84 4.79
C TYR A 223 -3.11 0.57 6.28
N PHE A 224 -4.26 0.42 6.95
CA PHE A 224 -4.30 0.03 8.35
C PHE A 224 -4.14 -1.48 8.52
N LYS A 225 -3.53 -1.91 9.65
CA LYS A 225 -3.47 -3.31 10.05
C LYS A 225 -4.88 -3.84 10.33
N HIS A 226 -5.10 -5.13 10.15
CA HIS A 226 -6.43 -5.77 10.20
C HIS A 226 -6.53 -6.96 11.17
N GLU A 227 -5.39 -7.45 11.69
CA GLU A 227 -5.32 -8.78 12.31
C GLU A 227 -6.11 -8.91 13.61
N ASP A 228 -6.30 -7.80 14.32
CA ASP A 228 -6.97 -7.80 15.63
C ASP A 228 -8.28 -7.02 15.60
N LYS A 229 -9.40 -7.76 15.51
CA LYS A 229 -10.76 -7.22 15.55
C LYS A 229 -11.10 -6.28 14.37
N ASP A 230 -12.03 -5.39 14.56
CA ASP A 230 -12.66 -4.45 13.62
C ASP A 230 -11.98 -3.08 13.55
N ALA A 231 -10.90 -2.88 14.29
CA ALA A 231 -10.26 -1.58 14.45
C ALA A 231 -9.73 -0.98 13.13
N GLY A 232 -9.16 -1.81 12.24
CA GLY A 232 -8.60 -1.33 10.98
C GLY A 232 -9.56 -0.51 10.12
N PRO A 233 -10.77 -1.01 9.79
CA PRO A 233 -11.77 -0.22 9.08
C PRO A 233 -12.19 1.05 9.81
N VAL A 234 -12.36 1.01 11.13
CA VAL A 234 -12.76 2.17 11.95
C VAL A 234 -11.71 3.28 11.88
N PHE A 235 -10.43 2.94 12.03
CA PHE A 235 -9.34 3.91 11.92
C PHE A 235 -9.24 4.50 10.50
N ALA A 236 -9.40 3.67 9.47
CA ALA A 236 -9.39 4.12 8.09
C ALA A 236 -10.56 5.08 7.79
N GLU A 237 -11.77 4.78 8.27
CA GLU A 237 -12.92 5.67 8.12
C GLU A 237 -12.72 7.00 8.84
N ARG A 238 -12.16 6.98 10.05
CA ARG A 238 -11.83 8.20 10.79
C ARG A 238 -10.82 9.06 10.02
N LEU A 239 -9.72 8.47 9.56
CA LEU A 239 -8.71 9.21 8.78
C LEU A 239 -9.32 9.78 7.50
N ARG A 240 -10.18 9.03 6.81
CA ARG A 240 -10.91 9.52 5.64
C ARG A 240 -11.76 10.74 5.98
N ALA A 241 -12.49 10.68 7.10
CA ALA A 241 -13.35 11.79 7.53
C ALA A 241 -12.54 13.07 7.83
N ILE A 242 -11.34 12.94 8.42
CA ILE A 242 -10.41 14.04 8.66
C ILE A 242 -9.96 14.64 7.33
N LEU A 243 -9.43 13.82 6.44
CA LEU A 243 -8.86 14.25 5.15
C LEU A 243 -9.91 14.75 4.15
N SER A 244 -11.20 14.48 4.39
CA SER A 244 -12.30 15.02 3.59
C SER A 244 -12.75 16.40 4.02
N ARG A 245 -12.34 16.87 5.20
CA ARG A 245 -12.61 18.24 5.67
C ARG A 245 -11.62 19.14 4.95
N SER A 246 -12.14 20.16 4.25
CA SER A 246 -11.27 21.25 3.79
C SER A 246 -10.70 21.98 5.00
N PRO A 247 -9.43 22.38 4.98
CA PRO A 247 -8.85 23.21 6.02
C PRO A 247 -9.57 24.54 6.17
#